data_3867f107e7ee0ccb979717376d6da90a
#
_entry.id   3867f107e7ee0ccb979717376d6da90a
#
_cell.length_a   1.000
_cell.length_b   1.000
_cell.length_c   1.000
_cell.angle_alpha   90.00
_cell.angle_beta   90.00
_cell.angle_gamma   90.00
#
_symmetry.space_group_name_H-M   'P 1'
#
loop_
_entity.id
_entity.type
_entity.pdbx_description
1 polymer ?
#
loop_
_entity_poly.entity_id
_entity_poly.type
_entity_poly.pdbx_seq_one_letter_code
_entity_poly.pdbx_strand_id
1 'polypeptide(L)'
;MPSRSALVVALSIAAGCARGAPPPVATGPKGVIHVAHPGVTPFVRNVVLDPDRLEADRALDAGRHPEELLAFLEVAPGLRLGEIGAGGGYTTELVARAVGERGRVFAENNRLVLERFAAKPWSDRLQRVAMRNVVRVDRELDDPFPPEARDLDAVYINLFYHDTVWMGADRDRMNRAVFAALRPGGFYFVIDHASLPGRGDADVRTLHRIDEAFVIAEVERAGFKLRAVGDFLRNPADRHDWNASPRTAGDRRGTSDRFALQFEKPARNFSAAPGS
;
A
#
# COMPACT_ATOMS: atom_id res chain seq x y z
N MET A 1 80.41 25.86 16.60
CA MET A 1 79.24 25.37 17.33
C MET A 1 78.18 25.05 16.31
N PRO A 2 77.72 23.76 16.14
CA PRO A 2 76.90 23.37 15.02
C PRO A 2 75.38 23.58 15.30
N SER A 3 74.71 24.08 14.26
CA SER A 3 73.29 24.25 14.15
C SER A 3 72.58 22.90 14.07
N ARG A 4 71.55 22.71 14.91
CA ARG A 4 70.65 21.51 14.86
C ARG A 4 69.43 21.82 13.96
N SER A 5 69.37 21.20 12.80
CA SER A 5 68.20 21.16 11.97
C SER A 5 67.17 20.19 12.54
N ALA A 6 65.96 20.67 12.80
CA ALA A 6 64.84 19.86 13.21
C ALA A 6 64.09 19.33 11.97
N LEU A 7 63.99 18.03 11.83
CA LEU A 7 63.24 17.35 10.78
C LEU A 7 61.77 17.24 11.23
N VAL A 8 60.89 17.96 10.55
CA VAL A 8 59.43 17.84 10.73
C VAL A 8 58.91 16.71 9.83
N VAL A 9 58.52 15.58 10.45
CA VAL A 9 57.83 14.49 9.75
C VAL A 9 56.32 14.79 9.75
N ALA A 10 55.77 15.15 8.58
CA ALA A 10 54.36 15.28 8.38
C ALA A 10 53.71 13.91 8.24
N LEU A 11 52.89 13.52 9.22
CA LEU A 11 52.08 12.28 9.19
C LEU A 11 50.77 12.59 8.48
N SER A 12 50.64 12.15 7.23
CA SER A 12 49.36 12.23 6.47
C SER A 12 48.41 11.12 6.91
N ILE A 13 47.38 11.47 7.65
CA ILE A 13 46.27 10.56 7.96
C ILE A 13 45.31 10.56 6.82
N ALA A 14 45.33 9.52 5.99
CA ALA A 14 44.30 9.27 4.97
C ALA A 14 43.02 8.74 5.67
N ALA A 15 42.00 9.59 5.84
CA ALA A 15 40.68 9.17 6.29
C ALA A 15 39.98 8.43 5.13
N GLY A 16 40.06 7.11 5.14
CA GLY A 16 39.27 6.24 4.27
C GLY A 16 37.80 6.28 4.69
N CYS A 17 36.93 6.93 3.92
CA CYS A 17 35.50 6.78 4.06
C CYS A 17 35.12 5.34 3.66
N ALA A 18 35.03 4.45 4.63
CA ALA A 18 34.38 3.16 4.45
C ALA A 18 32.87 3.42 4.23
N ARG A 19 32.41 3.31 2.97
CA ARG A 19 31.00 3.20 2.66
C ARG A 19 30.51 1.90 3.32
N GLY A 20 29.75 2.02 4.40
CA GLY A 20 29.09 0.89 5.01
C GLY A 20 28.21 0.18 3.97
N ALA A 21 28.37 -1.13 3.87
CA ALA A 21 27.47 -1.96 3.07
C ALA A 21 26.03 -1.77 3.60
N PRO A 22 25.02 -1.74 2.73
CA PRO A 22 23.62 -1.70 3.17
C PRO A 22 23.35 -2.89 4.09
N PRO A 23 22.50 -2.72 5.13
CA PRO A 23 22.16 -3.80 6.03
C PRO A 23 21.57 -4.98 5.24
N PRO A 24 21.82 -6.24 5.66
CA PRO A 24 21.29 -7.40 4.98
C PRO A 24 19.76 -7.38 5.03
N VAL A 25 19.13 -7.56 3.86
CA VAL A 25 17.69 -7.77 3.75
C VAL A 25 17.36 -9.09 4.44
N ALA A 26 16.63 -9.03 5.55
CA ALA A 26 16.15 -10.22 6.24
C ALA A 26 15.17 -10.96 5.32
N THR A 27 15.53 -12.17 4.90
CA THR A 27 14.64 -13.04 4.13
C THR A 27 13.71 -13.76 5.10
N GLY A 28 12.41 -13.42 5.06
CA GLY A 28 11.33 -14.20 5.65
C GLY A 28 11.16 -15.58 4.97
N PRO A 29 9.96 -16.23 5.04
CA PRO A 29 9.73 -17.51 4.36
C PRO A 29 10.22 -17.41 2.92
N LYS A 30 10.91 -18.44 2.43
CA LYS A 30 11.74 -18.42 1.20
C LYS A 30 11.12 -17.59 0.08
N GLY A 31 11.77 -16.45 -0.25
CA GLY A 31 11.40 -15.60 -1.39
C GLY A 31 10.61 -14.33 -1.06
N VAL A 32 10.20 -14.09 0.18
CA VAL A 32 9.50 -12.85 0.58
C VAL A 32 10.53 -11.76 0.92
N ILE A 33 10.35 -10.56 0.35
CA ILE A 33 11.22 -9.40 0.56
C ILE A 33 10.64 -8.55 1.70
N HIS A 34 11.44 -8.22 2.70
CA HIS A 34 11.10 -7.22 3.69
C HIS A 34 11.59 -5.84 3.26
N VAL A 35 10.66 -4.88 3.14
CA VAL A 35 10.91 -3.51 2.71
C VAL A 35 10.76 -2.58 3.91
N ALA A 36 11.87 -2.37 4.64
CA ALA A 36 11.85 -1.48 5.80
C ALA A 36 11.53 -0.03 5.42
N HIS A 37 12.14 0.45 4.33
CA HIS A 37 11.93 1.80 3.80
C HIS A 37 11.80 1.73 2.29
N PRO A 38 10.59 1.90 1.73
CA PRO A 38 10.42 2.01 0.28
C PRO A 38 11.22 3.19 -0.28
N GLY A 39 11.82 3.01 -1.44
CA GLY A 39 12.64 4.04 -2.08
C GLY A 39 11.79 5.21 -2.58
N VAL A 40 11.60 6.23 -1.75
CA VAL A 40 10.85 7.45 -2.12
C VAL A 40 11.64 8.25 -3.14
N THR A 41 11.12 8.33 -4.37
CA THR A 41 11.71 9.10 -5.46
C THR A 41 11.31 10.59 -5.38
N PRO A 42 12.07 11.53 -6.02
CA PRO A 42 11.62 12.90 -6.15
C PRO A 42 10.26 13.05 -6.83
N PHE A 43 9.93 12.16 -7.76
CA PHE A 43 8.62 12.11 -8.41
C PHE A 43 7.49 11.86 -7.38
N VAL A 44 7.61 10.82 -6.56
CA VAL A 44 6.63 10.51 -5.52
C VAL A 44 6.48 11.66 -4.53
N ARG A 45 7.60 12.24 -4.10
CA ARG A 45 7.59 13.40 -3.19
C ARG A 45 6.86 14.60 -3.79
N ASN A 46 7.08 14.90 -5.07
CA ASN A 46 6.38 16.00 -5.75
C ASN A 46 4.86 15.75 -5.82
N VAL A 47 4.42 14.49 -6.01
CA VAL A 47 2.99 14.13 -5.97
C VAL A 47 2.38 14.44 -4.59
N VAL A 48 3.09 14.08 -3.52
CA VAL A 48 2.61 14.30 -2.14
C VAL A 48 2.64 15.78 -1.75
N LEU A 49 3.63 16.53 -2.22
CA LEU A 49 3.78 17.95 -1.93
C LEU A 49 2.98 18.88 -2.86
N ASP A 50 2.22 18.33 -3.81
CA ASP A 50 1.45 19.12 -4.77
C ASP A 50 0.56 20.15 -4.05
N PRO A 51 0.69 21.46 -4.34
CA PRO A 51 -0.03 22.54 -3.64
C PRO A 51 -1.55 22.46 -3.82
N ASP A 52 -2.04 21.79 -4.85
CA ASP A 52 -3.47 21.63 -5.10
C ASP A 52 -4.13 20.57 -4.21
N ARG A 53 -3.38 19.82 -3.39
CA ARG A 53 -3.97 18.86 -2.45
C ARG A 53 -4.77 19.56 -1.34
N LEU A 54 -5.86 18.90 -0.92
CA LEU A 54 -6.70 19.42 0.16
C LEU A 54 -5.93 19.49 1.49
N GLU A 55 -6.09 20.59 2.22
CA GLU A 55 -5.48 20.75 3.54
C GLU A 55 -5.93 19.67 4.52
N ALA A 56 -7.20 19.29 4.47
CA ALA A 56 -7.74 18.20 5.28
C ALA A 56 -7.07 16.84 5.00
N ASP A 57 -6.57 16.62 3.76
CA ASP A 57 -5.81 15.42 3.43
C ASP A 57 -4.37 15.51 3.96
N ARG A 58 -3.73 16.68 3.85
CA ARG A 58 -2.37 16.90 4.40
C ARG A 58 -2.32 16.66 5.90
N ALA A 59 -3.36 17.02 6.62
CA ALA A 59 -3.49 16.74 8.06
C ALA A 59 -3.47 15.24 8.40
N LEU A 60 -3.73 14.37 7.42
CA LEU A 60 -3.69 12.92 7.59
C LEU A 60 -2.31 12.32 7.22
N ASP A 61 -1.45 13.07 6.53
CA ASP A 61 -0.21 12.54 5.95
C ASP A 61 0.74 11.95 7.00
N ALA A 62 0.87 12.62 8.16
CA ALA A 62 1.72 12.14 9.25
C ALA A 62 1.36 10.73 9.73
N GLY A 63 0.06 10.39 9.71
CA GLY A 63 -0.39 9.06 10.11
C GLY A 63 -0.56 8.08 8.94
N ARG A 64 -0.52 8.53 7.69
CA ARG A 64 -0.76 7.70 6.49
C ARG A 64 0.49 7.40 5.68
N HIS A 65 1.58 8.13 5.94
CA HIS A 65 2.87 7.95 5.27
C HIS A 65 2.74 7.87 3.73
N PRO A 66 2.16 8.90 3.07
CA PRO A 66 1.79 8.81 1.65
C PRO A 66 2.99 8.65 0.71
N GLU A 67 4.17 9.17 1.06
CA GLU A 67 5.37 9.00 0.25
C GLU A 67 5.80 7.53 0.21
N GLU A 68 5.90 6.89 1.38
CA GLU A 68 6.26 5.49 1.51
C GLU A 68 5.17 4.58 0.94
N LEU A 69 3.89 4.94 1.14
CA LEU A 69 2.78 4.20 0.57
C LEU A 69 2.84 4.18 -0.96
N LEU A 70 2.97 5.34 -1.62
CA LEU A 70 3.07 5.40 -3.08
C LEU A 70 4.31 4.70 -3.61
N ALA A 71 5.44 4.81 -2.90
CA ALA A 71 6.67 4.11 -3.26
C ALA A 71 6.50 2.58 -3.14
N PHE A 72 5.82 2.10 -2.10
CA PHE A 72 5.52 0.67 -1.91
C PHE A 72 4.53 0.13 -2.95
N LEU A 73 3.54 0.94 -3.35
CA LEU A 73 2.61 0.63 -4.43
C LEU A 73 3.27 0.66 -5.82
N GLU A 74 4.54 1.04 -5.91
CA GLU A 74 5.31 1.13 -7.15
C GLU A 74 4.62 1.98 -8.24
N VAL A 75 3.92 3.06 -7.83
CA VAL A 75 3.15 3.90 -8.76
C VAL A 75 4.04 4.61 -9.75
N ALA A 76 3.63 4.61 -11.02
CA ALA A 76 4.33 5.27 -12.11
C ALA A 76 3.35 5.84 -13.15
N PRO A 77 3.77 6.85 -13.93
CA PRO A 77 2.93 7.41 -14.98
C PRO A 77 2.46 6.37 -16.00
N GLY A 78 1.19 6.42 -16.34
CA GLY A 78 0.59 5.56 -17.36
C GLY A 78 0.02 4.24 -16.85
N LEU A 79 0.23 3.88 -15.59
CA LEU A 79 -0.31 2.64 -15.01
C LEU A 79 -1.84 2.66 -14.92
N ARG A 80 -2.42 1.47 -14.96
CA ARG A 80 -3.86 1.19 -14.76
C ARG A 80 -4.04 0.48 -13.43
N LEU A 81 -4.66 1.12 -12.48
CA LEU A 81 -4.86 0.57 -11.14
C LEU A 81 -6.33 0.41 -10.78
N GLY A 82 -6.60 -0.56 -9.90
CA GLY A 82 -7.86 -0.73 -9.20
C GLY A 82 -7.71 -0.37 -7.72
N GLU A 83 -8.73 0.26 -7.15
CA GLU A 83 -8.85 0.51 -5.72
C GLU A 83 -10.14 -0.08 -5.20
N ILE A 84 -10.07 -0.81 -4.08
CA ILE A 84 -11.25 -1.32 -3.36
C ILE A 84 -11.43 -0.49 -2.09
N GLY A 85 -12.64 0.04 -1.88
CA GLY A 85 -12.96 0.85 -0.73
C GLY A 85 -12.31 2.23 -0.76
N ALA A 86 -12.46 2.98 -1.86
CA ALA A 86 -11.89 4.31 -2.04
C ALA A 86 -12.31 5.33 -0.96
N GLY A 87 -13.47 5.11 -0.32
CA GLY A 87 -14.01 6.01 0.67
C GLY A 87 -14.18 7.43 0.12
N GLY A 88 -13.64 8.43 0.83
CA GLY A 88 -13.62 9.82 0.37
C GLY A 88 -12.50 10.15 -0.62
N GLY A 89 -11.68 9.17 -1.05
CA GLY A 89 -10.72 9.29 -2.15
C GLY A 89 -9.36 9.89 -1.79
N TYR A 90 -8.93 9.83 -0.54
CA TYR A 90 -7.59 10.30 -0.15
C TYR A 90 -6.48 9.60 -0.94
N THR A 91 -6.46 8.26 -0.92
CA THR A 91 -5.44 7.47 -1.63
C THR A 91 -5.68 7.53 -3.13
N THR A 92 -6.95 7.51 -3.56
CA THR A 92 -7.34 7.63 -4.97
C THR A 92 -6.73 8.86 -5.62
N GLU A 93 -6.83 10.05 -4.99
CA GLU A 93 -6.30 11.29 -5.56
C GLU A 93 -4.77 11.26 -5.68
N LEU A 94 -4.07 10.74 -4.68
CA LEU A 94 -2.62 10.59 -4.72
C LEU A 94 -2.18 9.67 -5.87
N VAL A 95 -2.84 8.51 -6.00
CA VAL A 95 -2.57 7.55 -7.08
C VAL A 95 -2.94 8.13 -8.44
N ALA A 96 -4.09 8.83 -8.55
CA ALA A 96 -4.51 9.48 -9.79
C ALA A 96 -3.49 10.52 -10.29
N ARG A 97 -2.94 11.34 -9.36
CA ARG A 97 -1.85 12.28 -9.67
C ARG A 97 -0.59 11.56 -10.14
N ALA A 98 -0.23 10.46 -9.47
CA ALA A 98 0.97 9.70 -9.79
C ALA A 98 0.89 9.01 -11.16
N VAL A 99 -0.24 8.38 -11.50
CA VAL A 99 -0.38 7.72 -12.81
C VAL A 99 -0.62 8.72 -13.96
N GLY A 100 -1.08 9.94 -13.65
CA GLY A 100 -1.24 11.02 -14.61
C GLY A 100 -2.28 10.74 -15.71
N GLU A 101 -2.36 11.62 -16.70
CA GLU A 101 -3.42 11.60 -17.72
C GLU A 101 -3.45 10.32 -18.57
N ARG A 102 -2.30 9.68 -18.78
CA ARG A 102 -2.19 8.43 -19.54
C ARG A 102 -2.53 7.19 -18.73
N GLY A 103 -2.54 7.30 -17.38
CA GLY A 103 -2.96 6.26 -16.48
C GLY A 103 -4.47 6.24 -16.24
N ARG A 104 -4.92 5.25 -15.49
CA ARG A 104 -6.34 5.13 -15.11
C ARG A 104 -6.46 4.51 -13.72
N VAL A 105 -7.37 5.03 -12.91
CA VAL A 105 -7.70 4.44 -11.60
C VAL A 105 -9.18 4.06 -11.60
N PHE A 106 -9.49 2.78 -11.41
CA PHE A 106 -10.85 2.28 -11.20
C PHE A 106 -11.08 2.22 -9.68
N ALA A 107 -11.80 3.21 -9.16
CA ALA A 107 -11.97 3.39 -7.72
C ALA A 107 -13.35 2.94 -7.28
N GLU A 108 -13.39 1.81 -6.56
CA GLU A 108 -14.62 1.18 -6.11
C GLU A 108 -15.04 1.72 -4.73
N ASN A 109 -16.34 1.94 -4.61
CA ASN A 109 -17.05 2.05 -3.35
C ASN A 109 -18.36 1.26 -3.45
N ASN A 110 -18.61 0.38 -2.49
CA ASN A 110 -19.86 -0.34 -2.44
C ASN A 110 -21.00 0.57 -1.93
N ARG A 111 -22.23 0.10 -2.09
CA ARG A 111 -23.42 0.86 -1.70
C ARG A 111 -23.40 1.27 -0.24
N LEU A 112 -22.98 0.39 0.68
CA LEU A 112 -22.96 0.68 2.11
C LEU A 112 -21.97 1.81 2.45
N VAL A 113 -20.77 1.80 1.85
CA VAL A 113 -19.77 2.88 2.02
C VAL A 113 -20.32 4.20 1.53
N LEU A 114 -20.94 4.21 0.34
CA LEU A 114 -21.53 5.43 -0.21
C LEU A 114 -22.65 5.98 0.67
N GLU A 115 -23.62 5.16 1.04
CA GLU A 115 -24.77 5.61 1.81
C GLU A 115 -24.41 6.13 3.21
N ARG A 116 -23.41 5.49 3.88
CA ARG A 116 -23.14 5.77 5.27
C ARG A 116 -21.95 6.69 5.54
N PHE A 117 -20.99 6.76 4.61
CA PHE A 117 -19.71 7.39 4.90
C PHE A 117 -19.19 8.32 3.81
N ALA A 118 -19.37 8.00 2.54
CA ALA A 118 -18.57 8.59 1.49
C ALA A 118 -19.35 9.35 0.40
N ALA A 119 -20.67 9.26 0.30
CA ALA A 119 -21.43 9.81 -0.83
C ALA A 119 -21.03 11.25 -1.19
N LYS A 120 -21.12 12.17 -0.23
CA LYS A 120 -20.80 13.58 -0.48
C LYS A 120 -19.29 13.82 -0.68
N PRO A 121 -18.39 13.41 0.25
CA PRO A 121 -16.96 13.67 0.06
C PRO A 121 -16.39 13.03 -1.20
N TRP A 122 -16.87 11.85 -1.59
CA TRP A 122 -16.47 11.19 -2.84
C TRP A 122 -16.95 11.96 -4.08
N SER A 123 -18.23 12.36 -4.12
CA SER A 123 -18.78 13.12 -5.24
C SER A 123 -18.10 14.49 -5.40
N ASP A 124 -17.83 15.20 -4.30
CA ASP A 124 -17.12 16.48 -4.33
C ASP A 124 -15.68 16.31 -4.85
N ARG A 125 -14.98 15.26 -4.39
CA ARG A 125 -13.62 14.97 -4.84
C ARG A 125 -13.53 14.68 -6.33
N LEU A 126 -14.46 13.92 -6.88
CA LEU A 126 -14.50 13.59 -8.31
C LEU A 126 -14.63 14.81 -9.23
N GLN A 127 -15.06 15.97 -8.72
CA GLN A 127 -15.09 17.21 -9.49
C GLN A 127 -13.71 17.88 -9.66
N ARG A 128 -12.71 17.43 -8.93
CA ARG A 128 -11.36 18.00 -8.99
C ARG A 128 -10.65 17.61 -10.28
N VAL A 129 -9.80 18.52 -10.78
CA VAL A 129 -8.98 18.29 -11.98
C VAL A 129 -8.09 17.06 -11.84
N ALA A 130 -7.52 16.85 -10.64
CA ALA A 130 -6.67 15.70 -10.33
C ALA A 130 -7.37 14.35 -10.47
N MET A 131 -8.71 14.31 -10.53
CA MET A 131 -9.50 13.09 -10.59
C MET A 131 -9.98 12.74 -12.01
N ARG A 132 -9.57 13.47 -13.04
CA ARG A 132 -10.07 13.28 -14.42
C ARG A 132 -9.78 11.90 -15.01
N ASN A 133 -8.74 11.24 -14.52
CA ASN A 133 -8.34 9.89 -14.92
C ASN A 133 -8.90 8.80 -13.99
N VAL A 134 -9.78 9.16 -13.05
CA VAL A 134 -10.46 8.20 -12.17
C VAL A 134 -11.80 7.79 -12.78
N VAL A 135 -12.03 6.49 -12.80
CA VAL A 135 -13.33 5.89 -13.12
C VAL A 135 -14.02 5.54 -11.81
N ARG A 136 -15.15 6.19 -11.53
CA ARG A 136 -16.00 5.84 -10.40
C ARG A 136 -16.62 4.47 -10.63
N VAL A 137 -16.51 3.59 -9.64
CA VAL A 137 -17.06 2.24 -9.68
C VAL A 137 -17.94 2.02 -8.45
N ASP A 138 -19.26 1.98 -8.66
CA ASP A 138 -20.25 1.71 -7.61
C ASP A 138 -20.70 0.25 -7.74
N ARG A 139 -19.97 -0.68 -7.11
CA ARG A 139 -20.21 -2.13 -7.18
C ARG A 139 -20.08 -2.76 -5.79
N GLU A 140 -20.51 -4.01 -5.67
CA GLU A 140 -20.35 -4.75 -4.42
C GLU A 140 -18.96 -5.39 -4.33
N LEU A 141 -18.49 -5.58 -3.10
CA LEU A 141 -17.13 -6.02 -2.80
C LEU A 141 -16.77 -7.40 -3.37
N ASP A 142 -17.73 -8.27 -3.55
CA ASP A 142 -17.52 -9.60 -4.10
C ASP A 142 -17.38 -9.64 -5.64
N ASP A 143 -17.67 -8.51 -6.32
CA ASP A 143 -17.45 -8.28 -7.75
C ASP A 143 -17.08 -6.80 -8.00
N PRO A 144 -15.90 -6.34 -7.49
CA PRO A 144 -15.60 -4.92 -7.35
C PRO A 144 -15.29 -4.21 -8.67
N PHE A 145 -14.99 -4.93 -9.74
CA PHE A 145 -14.52 -4.32 -10.98
C PHE A 145 -15.42 -4.58 -12.17
N PRO A 146 -15.72 -3.54 -12.98
CA PRO A 146 -16.45 -3.71 -14.23
C PRO A 146 -15.58 -4.38 -15.31
N PRO A 147 -16.16 -4.93 -16.39
CA PRO A 147 -15.42 -5.67 -17.42
C PRO A 147 -14.28 -4.90 -18.10
N GLU A 148 -14.35 -3.56 -18.14
CA GLU A 148 -13.29 -2.70 -18.67
C GLU A 148 -12.10 -2.51 -17.72
N ALA A 149 -12.25 -2.82 -16.44
CA ALA A 149 -11.17 -2.86 -15.46
C ALA A 149 -10.44 -4.21 -15.54
N ARG A 150 -9.75 -4.42 -16.65
CA ARG A 150 -8.97 -5.61 -16.95
C ARG A 150 -7.54 -5.26 -17.30
N ASP A 151 -6.66 -6.25 -17.22
CA ASP A 151 -5.23 -6.09 -17.47
C ASP A 151 -4.63 -4.96 -16.62
N LEU A 152 -5.12 -4.86 -15.37
CA LEU A 152 -4.62 -3.87 -14.41
C LEU A 152 -3.18 -4.20 -14.02
N ASP A 153 -2.34 -3.17 -13.89
CA ASP A 153 -0.98 -3.30 -13.41
C ASP A 153 -0.95 -3.63 -11.92
N ALA A 154 -1.82 -2.98 -11.15
CA ALA A 154 -1.98 -3.25 -9.74
C ALA A 154 -3.42 -3.03 -9.27
N VAL A 155 -3.77 -3.68 -8.17
CA VAL A 155 -4.95 -3.38 -7.34
C VAL A 155 -4.47 -3.13 -5.93
N TYR A 156 -5.11 -2.20 -5.22
CA TYR A 156 -4.83 -1.97 -3.81
C TYR A 156 -6.12 -1.83 -2.99
N ILE A 157 -6.02 -2.25 -1.73
CA ILE A 157 -7.01 -2.02 -0.69
C ILE A 157 -6.26 -1.47 0.53
N ASN A 158 -6.60 -0.25 0.96
CA ASN A 158 -5.86 0.48 1.96
C ASN A 158 -6.74 0.84 3.16
N LEU A 159 -6.44 0.24 4.32
CA LEU A 159 -7.17 0.40 5.58
C LEU A 159 -8.68 0.07 5.44
N PHE A 160 -8.98 -1.00 4.70
CA PHE A 160 -10.36 -1.37 4.41
C PHE A 160 -10.59 -2.89 4.32
N TYR A 161 -9.55 -3.73 4.26
CA TYR A 161 -9.74 -5.18 4.15
C TYR A 161 -10.49 -5.75 5.37
N HIS A 162 -10.18 -5.29 6.58
CA HIS A 162 -10.91 -5.66 7.79
C HIS A 162 -12.38 -5.26 7.73
N ASP A 163 -12.73 -4.15 7.09
CA ASP A 163 -14.12 -3.70 6.95
C ASP A 163 -14.97 -4.66 6.12
N THR A 164 -14.38 -5.34 5.14
CA THR A 164 -15.07 -6.35 4.32
C THR A 164 -15.65 -7.50 5.16
N VAL A 165 -15.02 -7.81 6.30
CA VAL A 165 -15.47 -8.85 7.24
C VAL A 165 -16.82 -8.50 7.87
N TRP A 166 -16.91 -7.32 8.51
CA TRP A 166 -18.15 -6.94 9.18
C TRP A 166 -19.26 -6.53 8.20
N MET A 167 -18.90 -6.15 6.97
CA MET A 167 -19.83 -5.92 5.87
C MET A 167 -20.39 -7.22 5.30
N GLY A 168 -19.79 -8.38 5.64
CA GLY A 168 -20.26 -9.69 5.20
C GLY A 168 -19.92 -10.01 3.74
N ALA A 169 -18.87 -9.40 3.20
CA ALA A 169 -18.41 -9.68 1.84
C ALA A 169 -17.88 -11.12 1.69
N ASP A 170 -18.14 -11.76 0.56
CA ASP A 170 -17.47 -12.99 0.15
C ASP A 170 -16.04 -12.65 -0.30
N ARG A 171 -15.10 -12.66 0.67
CA ARG A 171 -13.70 -12.28 0.42
C ARG A 171 -12.97 -13.25 -0.50
N ASP A 172 -13.37 -14.53 -0.53
CA ASP A 172 -12.81 -15.48 -1.51
C ASP A 172 -13.22 -15.09 -2.92
N ARG A 173 -14.46 -14.67 -3.12
CA ARG A 173 -14.96 -14.18 -4.39
C ARG A 173 -14.31 -12.84 -4.77
N MET A 174 -14.22 -11.90 -3.82
CA MET A 174 -13.52 -10.62 -3.98
C MET A 174 -12.08 -10.82 -4.44
N ASN A 175 -11.30 -11.65 -3.73
CA ASN A 175 -9.89 -11.88 -4.07
C ASN A 175 -9.74 -12.59 -5.43
N ARG A 176 -10.64 -13.50 -5.81
CA ARG A 176 -10.66 -14.08 -7.16
C ARG A 176 -11.01 -13.05 -8.24
N ALA A 177 -11.92 -12.12 -7.97
CA ALA A 177 -12.24 -11.05 -8.91
C ALA A 177 -11.03 -10.10 -9.12
N VAL A 178 -10.32 -9.76 -8.04
CA VAL A 178 -9.04 -9.02 -8.13
C VAL A 178 -8.02 -9.80 -8.96
N PHE A 179 -7.88 -11.10 -8.69
CA PHE A 179 -6.96 -11.95 -9.47
C PHE A 179 -7.31 -11.94 -10.95
N ALA A 180 -8.59 -12.02 -11.30
CA ALA A 180 -9.05 -11.97 -12.70
C ALA A 180 -8.76 -10.63 -13.36
N ALA A 181 -8.96 -9.50 -12.65
CA ALA A 181 -8.77 -8.15 -13.17
C ALA A 181 -7.30 -7.79 -13.46
N LEU A 182 -6.36 -8.38 -12.72
CA LEU A 182 -4.93 -8.13 -12.89
C LEU A 182 -4.35 -8.81 -14.13
N ARG A 183 -3.38 -8.16 -14.79
CA ARG A 183 -2.53 -8.82 -15.78
C ARG A 183 -1.63 -9.89 -15.12
N PRO A 184 -1.13 -10.89 -15.85
CA PRO A 184 -0.05 -11.76 -15.35
C PRO A 184 1.16 -10.92 -14.94
N GLY A 185 1.75 -11.20 -13.77
CA GLY A 185 2.80 -10.39 -13.16
C GLY A 185 2.34 -9.04 -12.61
N GLY A 186 1.03 -8.81 -12.49
CA GLY A 186 0.46 -7.66 -11.77
C GLY A 186 0.42 -7.89 -10.27
N PHE A 187 0.22 -6.81 -9.50
CA PHE A 187 0.31 -6.85 -8.04
C PHE A 187 -1.02 -6.54 -7.36
N TYR A 188 -1.24 -7.21 -6.24
CA TYR A 188 -2.29 -6.87 -5.29
C TYR A 188 -1.68 -6.41 -3.97
N PHE A 189 -2.01 -5.20 -3.53
CA PHE A 189 -1.52 -4.62 -2.29
C PHE A 189 -2.63 -4.59 -1.24
N VAL A 190 -2.34 -5.11 -0.05
CA VAL A 190 -3.24 -5.06 1.10
C VAL A 190 -2.52 -4.37 2.25
N ILE A 191 -3.04 -3.22 2.67
CA ILE A 191 -2.52 -2.45 3.80
C ILE A 191 -3.62 -2.37 4.83
N ASP A 192 -3.35 -2.78 6.09
CA ASP A 192 -4.40 -2.73 7.10
C ASP A 192 -3.87 -2.66 8.55
N HIS A 193 -4.78 -2.39 9.48
CA HIS A 193 -4.55 -2.37 10.91
C HIS A 193 -4.29 -3.79 11.44
N ALA A 194 -3.10 -4.01 12.01
CA ALA A 194 -2.73 -5.31 12.54
C ALA A 194 -3.44 -5.62 13.86
N SER A 195 -3.97 -6.82 14.01
CA SER A 195 -4.30 -7.41 15.31
C SER A 195 -3.12 -8.23 15.84
N LEU A 196 -3.23 -8.76 17.04
CA LEU A 196 -2.27 -9.72 17.56
C LEU A 196 -2.28 -11.01 16.70
N PRO A 197 -1.11 -11.67 16.53
CA PRO A 197 -1.03 -12.92 15.79
C PRO A 197 -1.96 -14.00 16.34
N GLY A 198 -2.57 -14.79 15.45
CA GLY A 198 -3.50 -15.88 15.79
C GLY A 198 -4.93 -15.44 16.10
N ARG A 199 -5.24 -14.14 15.95
CA ARG A 199 -6.58 -13.61 16.18
C ARG A 199 -7.53 -13.77 14.98
N GLY A 200 -6.99 -14.00 13.79
CA GLY A 200 -7.80 -14.09 12.57
C GLY A 200 -8.60 -12.80 12.34
N ASP A 201 -9.92 -12.91 12.23
CA ASP A 201 -10.85 -11.79 12.08
C ASP A 201 -11.64 -11.45 13.37
N ALA A 202 -11.28 -12.04 14.51
CA ALA A 202 -12.03 -11.90 15.77
C ALA A 202 -12.07 -10.44 16.29
N ASP A 203 -11.04 -9.64 16.01
CA ASP A 203 -10.88 -8.28 16.51
C ASP A 203 -11.49 -7.21 15.58
N VAL A 204 -12.00 -7.60 14.42
CA VAL A 204 -12.52 -6.65 13.40
C VAL A 204 -13.64 -5.78 13.95
N ARG A 205 -14.65 -6.38 14.62
CA ARG A 205 -15.82 -5.65 15.11
C ARG A 205 -15.55 -4.84 16.38
N THR A 206 -14.55 -5.24 17.17
CA THR A 206 -14.25 -4.64 18.47
C THR A 206 -13.10 -3.66 18.42
N LEU A 207 -12.00 -4.04 17.73
CA LEU A 207 -10.76 -3.27 17.68
C LEU A 207 -10.46 -2.67 16.30
N HIS A 208 -11.26 -2.99 15.28
CA HIS A 208 -11.05 -2.50 13.91
C HIS A 208 -9.67 -2.91 13.39
N ARG A 209 -9.34 -4.20 13.57
CA ARG A 209 -8.04 -4.81 13.27
C ARG A 209 -8.22 -6.21 12.74
N ILE A 210 -7.26 -6.67 11.93
CA ILE A 210 -7.27 -8.02 11.35
C ILE A 210 -5.85 -8.63 11.45
N ASP A 211 -5.79 -9.96 11.58
CA ASP A 211 -4.52 -10.69 11.65
C ASP A 211 -3.86 -10.76 10.26
N GLU A 212 -2.61 -10.35 10.19
CA GLU A 212 -1.81 -10.35 8.97
C GLU A 212 -1.70 -11.74 8.33
N ALA A 213 -1.41 -12.78 9.14
CA ALA A 213 -1.29 -14.14 8.62
C ALA A 213 -2.62 -14.68 8.08
N PHE A 214 -3.73 -14.26 8.67
CA PHE A 214 -5.06 -14.59 8.19
C PHE A 214 -5.32 -13.97 6.81
N VAL A 215 -4.98 -12.70 6.61
CA VAL A 215 -5.10 -12.01 5.32
C VAL A 215 -4.21 -12.66 4.26
N ILE A 216 -2.96 -12.99 4.61
CA ILE A 216 -2.04 -13.69 3.69
C ILE A 216 -2.68 -14.99 3.21
N ALA A 217 -3.20 -15.82 4.12
CA ALA A 217 -3.81 -17.09 3.77
C ALA A 217 -5.06 -16.92 2.87
N GLU A 218 -5.89 -15.89 3.12
CA GLU A 218 -7.07 -15.62 2.27
C GLU A 218 -6.68 -15.19 0.85
N VAL A 219 -5.70 -14.30 0.71
CA VAL A 219 -5.26 -13.80 -0.60
C VAL A 219 -4.53 -14.89 -1.39
N GLU A 220 -3.70 -15.69 -0.73
CA GLU A 220 -2.99 -16.81 -1.38
C GLU A 220 -3.95 -17.92 -1.87
N ARG A 221 -5.08 -18.15 -1.18
CA ARG A 221 -6.12 -19.09 -1.67
C ARG A 221 -6.70 -18.69 -3.03
N ALA A 222 -6.71 -17.41 -3.36
CA ALA A 222 -7.14 -16.92 -4.68
C ALA A 222 -6.09 -17.14 -5.79
N GLY A 223 -4.90 -17.64 -5.46
CA GLY A 223 -3.82 -17.95 -6.40
C GLY A 223 -2.66 -16.97 -6.43
N PHE A 224 -2.70 -15.94 -5.61
CA PHE A 224 -1.60 -15.00 -5.43
C PHE A 224 -0.39 -15.62 -4.71
N LYS A 225 0.77 -14.95 -4.82
CA LYS A 225 1.98 -15.27 -4.06
C LYS A 225 2.43 -14.04 -3.29
N LEU A 226 2.65 -14.17 -1.99
CA LEU A 226 3.25 -13.10 -1.20
C LEU A 226 4.65 -12.79 -1.75
N ARG A 227 4.88 -11.53 -2.14
CA ARG A 227 6.11 -11.04 -2.77
C ARG A 227 6.95 -10.23 -1.78
N ALA A 228 6.29 -9.27 -1.11
CA ALA A 228 6.98 -8.40 -0.16
C ALA A 228 6.07 -8.01 1.01
N VAL A 229 6.72 -7.67 2.12
CA VAL A 229 6.11 -7.08 3.33
C VAL A 229 6.79 -5.75 3.59
N GLY A 230 5.99 -4.68 3.72
CA GLY A 230 6.46 -3.35 4.06
C GLY A 230 6.41 -3.10 5.56
N ASP A 231 7.53 -2.65 6.14
CA ASP A 231 7.64 -2.37 7.58
C ASP A 231 7.45 -0.89 7.92
N PHE A 232 7.29 -0.02 6.93
CA PHE A 232 7.21 1.45 7.09
C PHE A 232 5.98 1.94 7.87
N LEU A 233 4.98 1.09 8.08
CA LEU A 233 3.77 1.37 8.87
C LEU A 233 3.74 0.61 10.21
N ARG A 234 4.81 -0.12 10.55
CA ARG A 234 4.89 -0.85 11.82
C ARG A 234 5.06 0.10 12.98
N ASN A 235 4.33 -0.17 14.05
CA ASN A 235 4.47 0.53 15.31
C ASN A 235 4.61 -0.46 16.47
N PRO A 236 5.82 -0.81 16.89
CA PRO A 236 6.04 -1.76 17.98
C PRO A 236 5.56 -1.26 19.36
N ALA A 237 5.23 0.02 19.49
CA ALA A 237 4.65 0.58 20.71
C ALA A 237 3.11 0.40 20.79
N ASP A 238 2.47 -0.02 19.69
CA ASP A 238 1.04 -0.31 19.69
C ASP A 238 0.75 -1.65 20.35
N ARG A 239 -0.03 -1.63 21.42
CA ARG A 239 -0.40 -2.83 22.20
C ARG A 239 -1.53 -3.63 21.59
N HIS A 240 -2.13 -3.17 20.49
CA HIS A 240 -3.29 -3.77 19.80
C HIS A 240 -4.54 -3.92 20.68
N ASP A 241 -4.67 -3.12 21.75
CA ASP A 241 -5.72 -3.21 22.78
C ASP A 241 -6.77 -2.07 22.67
N TRP A 242 -6.76 -1.29 21.61
CA TRP A 242 -7.66 -0.17 21.38
C TRP A 242 -8.23 -0.19 19.95
N ASN A 243 -9.42 0.41 19.79
CA ASN A 243 -10.13 0.45 18.52
C ASN A 243 -9.51 1.48 17.56
N ALA A 244 -8.97 1.00 16.42
CA ALA A 244 -8.25 1.80 15.44
C ALA A 244 -9.16 2.59 14.48
N SER A 245 -10.49 2.47 14.59
CA SER A 245 -11.40 3.18 13.69
C SER A 245 -11.24 4.70 13.80
N PRO A 246 -11.39 5.45 12.69
CA PRO A 246 -11.25 6.90 12.71
C PRO A 246 -12.18 7.64 13.66
N ARG A 247 -13.30 7.03 14.04
CA ARG A 247 -14.29 7.62 14.95
C ARG A 247 -13.96 7.40 16.42
N THR A 248 -13.20 6.34 16.74
CA THR A 248 -12.95 5.88 18.11
C THR A 248 -11.52 6.13 18.55
N ALA A 249 -10.57 6.17 17.62
CA ALA A 249 -9.14 6.26 17.91
C ALA A 249 -8.73 7.56 18.64
N GLY A 250 -9.49 8.66 18.50
CA GLY A 250 -9.14 9.95 19.10
C GLY A 250 -7.73 10.38 18.73
N ASP A 251 -6.93 10.78 19.74
CA ASP A 251 -5.54 11.23 19.54
C ASP A 251 -4.59 10.12 19.08
N ARG A 252 -5.00 8.85 19.16
CA ARG A 252 -4.22 7.71 18.63
C ARG A 252 -4.44 7.48 17.14
N ARG A 253 -5.28 8.27 16.47
CA ARG A 253 -5.53 8.12 15.04
C ARG A 253 -4.22 8.21 14.25
N GLY A 254 -3.96 7.23 13.37
CA GLY A 254 -2.75 7.16 12.56
C GLY A 254 -1.55 6.52 13.26
N THR A 255 -1.66 6.09 14.53
CA THR A 255 -0.55 5.48 15.29
C THR A 255 -0.68 3.98 15.48
N SER A 256 -1.73 3.34 14.96
CA SER A 256 -1.87 1.88 15.01
C SER A 256 -0.72 1.17 14.29
N ASP A 257 -0.33 0.00 14.80
CA ASP A 257 0.48 -0.92 14.01
C ASP A 257 -0.28 -1.39 12.78
N ARG A 258 0.39 -1.40 11.62
CA ARG A 258 -0.21 -1.77 10.34
C ARG A 258 0.78 -2.61 9.54
N PHE A 259 0.26 -3.60 8.86
CA PHE A 259 1.00 -4.34 7.85
C PHE A 259 0.77 -3.73 6.46
N ALA A 260 1.74 -3.91 5.57
CA ALA A 260 1.65 -3.61 4.15
C ALA A 260 2.13 -4.84 3.37
N LEU A 261 1.25 -5.47 2.61
CA LEU A 261 1.51 -6.71 1.89
C LEU A 261 1.45 -6.47 0.39
N GLN A 262 2.43 -6.99 -0.33
CA GLN A 262 2.46 -7.03 -1.79
C GLN A 262 2.37 -8.48 -2.26
N PHE A 263 1.33 -8.79 -3.00
CA PHE A 263 1.13 -10.09 -3.63
C PHE A 263 1.29 -9.97 -5.14
N GLU A 264 1.89 -10.98 -5.76
CA GLU A 264 2.05 -11.08 -7.20
C GLU A 264 1.04 -12.09 -7.78
N LYS A 265 0.36 -11.71 -8.87
CA LYS A 265 -0.32 -12.67 -9.74
C LYS A 265 0.75 -13.36 -10.59
N PRO A 266 1.02 -14.68 -10.41
CA PRO A 266 2.06 -15.36 -11.15
C PRO A 266 1.92 -15.17 -12.66
N ALA A 267 3.04 -14.94 -13.34
CA ALA A 267 3.08 -14.97 -14.80
C ALA A 267 2.65 -16.38 -15.28
N ARG A 268 1.89 -16.46 -16.37
CA ARG A 268 1.58 -17.77 -16.97
C ARG A 268 2.90 -18.41 -17.39
N ASN A 269 3.29 -19.50 -16.74
CA ASN A 269 4.33 -20.36 -17.26
C ASN A 269 3.80 -20.95 -18.57
N PHE A 270 4.26 -20.47 -19.71
CA PHE A 270 4.21 -21.23 -20.94
C PHE A 270 5.17 -22.39 -20.75
N SER A 271 4.71 -23.48 -20.11
CA SER A 271 5.38 -24.76 -20.25
C SER A 271 5.36 -25.05 -21.73
N ALA A 272 6.54 -25.06 -22.38
CA ALA A 272 6.68 -25.55 -23.72
C ALA A 272 6.05 -26.95 -23.76
N ALA A 273 5.08 -27.15 -24.63
CA ALA A 273 4.55 -28.47 -24.87
C ALA A 273 5.72 -29.41 -25.17
N PRO A 274 5.79 -30.62 -24.57
CA PRO A 274 6.81 -31.57 -24.97
C PRO A 274 6.62 -31.82 -26.46
N GLY A 275 7.69 -31.48 -27.23
CA GLY A 275 7.71 -31.67 -28.68
C GLY A 275 7.43 -33.14 -28.99
N SER A 276 6.43 -33.34 -29.82
CA SER A 276 6.10 -34.61 -30.50
C SER A 276 7.20 -35.00 -31.48
#